data_b8cfaa0c1d06901485810f33abd0f914
#
_entry.id   b8cfaa0c1d06901485810f33abd0f914
#
_cell.length_a   1.000
_cell.length_b   1.000
_cell.length_c   1.000
_cell.angle_alpha   90.00
_cell.angle_beta   90.00
_cell.angle_gamma   90.00
#
_symmetry.space_group_name_H-M   'P 1'
#
loop_
_entity.id
_entity.type
_entity.pdbx_description
1 polymer ?
#
loop_
_entity_poly.entity_id
_entity_poly.type
_entity_poly.pdbx_seq_one_letter_code
_entity_poly.pdbx_strand_id
1 'polypeptide(L)' 'MGFSAQEAQLLLSVKGVGPTVVKRLEQLGFKTLSELAQADALTIVTQASALVGSTCWKNSPQARAAIQAALAKAREYQG' A
#
# COMPACT_ATOMS: atom_id res chain seq x y z
N MET A 1 -6.63 -0.06 -13.66
CA MET A 1 -6.14 -1.38 -13.35
C MET A 1 -5.02 -1.30 -12.36
N GLY A 2 -4.95 -2.24 -11.46
CA GLY A 2 -3.98 -2.21 -10.38
C GLY A 2 -2.90 -3.26 -10.56
N PHE A 3 -2.43 -3.80 -9.45
CA PHE A 3 -1.40 -4.82 -9.44
C PHE A 3 -1.82 -6.07 -10.20
N SER A 4 -0.86 -6.78 -10.78
CA SER A 4 -1.13 -8.10 -11.35
C SER A 4 -1.59 -9.04 -10.24
N ALA A 5 -2.22 -10.15 -10.63
CA ALA A 5 -2.71 -11.12 -9.65
C ALA A 5 -1.57 -11.62 -8.75
N GLN A 6 -0.41 -11.87 -9.33
CA GLN A 6 0.76 -12.34 -8.58
C GLN A 6 1.23 -11.28 -7.57
N GLU A 7 1.32 -10.04 -8.00
CA GLU A 7 1.77 -8.94 -7.13
C GLU A 7 0.75 -8.68 -6.01
N ALA A 8 -0.53 -8.70 -6.36
CA ALA A 8 -1.57 -8.53 -5.36
C ALA A 8 -1.51 -9.64 -4.31
N GLN A 9 -1.29 -10.88 -4.72
CA GLN A 9 -1.17 -12.00 -3.80
C GLN A 9 0.05 -11.86 -2.90
N LEU A 10 1.16 -11.38 -3.43
CA LEU A 10 2.35 -11.12 -2.61
C LEU A 10 2.05 -10.10 -1.52
N LEU A 11 1.35 -9.03 -1.86
CA LEU A 11 0.97 -8.03 -0.88
C LEU A 11 0.00 -8.61 0.15
N LEU A 12 -0.98 -9.38 -0.29
CA LEU A 12 -1.96 -9.99 0.61
C LEU A 12 -1.34 -11.02 1.55
N SER A 13 -0.18 -11.58 1.17
CA SER A 13 0.51 -12.53 2.02
C SER A 13 1.22 -11.84 3.19
N VAL A 14 1.37 -10.54 3.15
CA VAL A 14 2.03 -9.78 4.20
C VAL A 14 1.08 -9.59 5.37
N LYS A 15 1.55 -9.90 6.57
CA LYS A 15 0.73 -9.74 7.76
C LYS A 15 0.33 -8.28 7.95
N GLY A 16 -0.96 -8.05 8.13
CA GLY A 16 -1.49 -6.71 8.31
C GLY A 16 -1.94 -6.04 7.01
N VAL A 17 -1.60 -6.61 5.87
CA VAL A 17 -2.03 -6.09 4.57
C VAL A 17 -3.24 -6.88 4.10
N GLY A 18 -4.38 -6.22 3.99
CA GLY A 18 -5.62 -6.84 3.55
C GLY A 18 -6.05 -6.33 2.18
N PRO A 19 -7.17 -6.85 1.66
CA PRO A 19 -7.68 -6.42 0.35
C PRO A 19 -7.95 -4.91 0.28
N THR A 20 -8.38 -4.31 1.39
CA THR A 20 -8.65 -2.88 1.45
C THR A 20 -7.38 -2.08 1.21
N VAL A 21 -6.26 -2.50 1.80
CA VAL A 21 -4.98 -1.82 1.61
C VAL A 21 -4.55 -1.89 0.15
N VAL A 22 -4.62 -3.07 -0.44
CA VAL A 22 -4.26 -3.26 -1.85
C VAL A 22 -5.14 -2.37 -2.74
N LYS A 23 -6.44 -2.36 -2.46
CA LYS A 23 -7.38 -1.56 -3.25
C LYS A 23 -7.04 -0.06 -3.15
N ARG A 24 -6.71 0.42 -1.97
CA ARG A 24 -6.35 1.84 -1.80
C ARG A 24 -5.09 2.18 -2.58
N LEU A 25 -4.09 1.30 -2.55
CA LEU A 25 -2.88 1.51 -3.32
C LEU A 25 -3.17 1.59 -4.82
N GLU A 26 -4.04 0.72 -5.31
CA GLU A 26 -4.46 0.75 -6.70
C GLU A 26 -5.17 2.06 -7.04
N GLN A 27 -6.02 2.53 -6.14
CA GLN A 27 -6.75 3.79 -6.34
C GLN A 27 -5.80 5.00 -6.36
N LEU A 28 -4.67 4.89 -5.68
CA LEU A 28 -3.66 5.95 -5.68
C LEU A 28 -2.79 5.92 -6.93
N GLY A 29 -2.97 4.93 -7.80
CA GLY A 29 -2.27 4.86 -9.07
C GLY A 29 -1.11 3.88 -9.11
N PHE A 30 -0.87 3.14 -8.05
CA PHE A 30 0.18 2.13 -8.05
C PHE A 30 -0.27 0.92 -8.87
N LYS A 31 0.57 0.50 -9.79
CA LYS A 31 0.27 -0.60 -10.71
C LYS A 31 1.25 -1.75 -10.57
N THR A 32 2.43 -1.49 -9.99
CA THR A 32 3.46 -2.52 -9.84
C THR A 32 4.13 -2.35 -8.47
N LEU A 33 4.76 -3.44 -8.01
CA LEU A 33 5.55 -3.38 -6.78
C LEU A 33 6.77 -2.48 -6.97
N SER A 34 7.26 -2.36 -8.18
CA SER A 34 8.36 -1.47 -8.50
C SER A 34 8.01 -0.01 -8.17
N GLU A 35 6.82 0.42 -8.58
CA GLU A 35 6.34 1.76 -8.26
C GLU A 35 6.15 1.93 -6.76
N LEU A 36 5.57 0.92 -6.12
CA LEU A 36 5.31 0.95 -4.68
C LEU A 36 6.61 1.04 -3.89
N ALA A 37 7.64 0.31 -4.32
CA ALA A 37 8.93 0.28 -3.62
C ALA A 37 9.61 1.64 -3.59
N GLN A 38 9.29 2.51 -4.54
CA GLN A 38 9.88 3.85 -4.62
C GLN A 38 9.08 4.87 -3.81
N ALA A 39 7.93 4.49 -3.30
CA ALA A 39 7.07 5.40 -2.57
C ALA A 39 7.45 5.46 -1.09
N ASP A 40 6.93 6.48 -0.43
CA ASP A 40 7.13 6.72 0.99
C ASP A 40 5.83 6.45 1.75
N ALA A 41 5.92 5.77 2.89
CA ALA A 41 4.72 5.41 3.66
C ALA A 41 3.91 6.64 4.08
N LEU A 42 4.57 7.70 4.51
CA LEU A 42 3.88 8.92 4.93
C LEU A 42 3.12 9.53 3.77
N THR A 43 3.74 9.58 2.59
CA THR A 43 3.10 10.09 1.39
C THR A 43 1.85 9.27 1.05
N ILE A 44 1.96 7.94 1.14
CA ILE A 44 0.84 7.06 0.82
C ILE A 44 -0.33 7.28 1.78
N VAL A 45 -0.07 7.31 3.10
CA VAL A 45 -1.17 7.49 4.05
C VAL A 45 -1.80 8.88 3.93
N THR A 46 -1.01 9.89 3.59
CA THR A 46 -1.53 11.23 3.36
C THR A 46 -2.43 11.26 2.13
N GLN A 47 -1.99 10.63 1.04
CA GLN A 47 -2.79 10.55 -0.18
C GLN A 47 -4.05 9.71 0.03
N ALA A 48 -3.94 8.61 0.78
CA ALA A 48 -5.11 7.78 1.07
C ALA A 48 -6.13 8.53 1.91
N SER A 49 -5.67 9.32 2.87
CA SER A 49 -6.57 10.16 3.68
C SER A 49 -7.31 11.17 2.82
N ALA A 50 -6.62 11.79 1.87
CA ALA A 50 -7.24 12.74 0.94
C ALA A 50 -8.24 12.03 0.04
N LEU A 51 -7.91 10.83 -0.43
CA LEU A 51 -8.76 10.07 -1.32
C LEU A 51 -10.10 9.73 -0.68
N VAL A 52 -10.09 9.31 0.58
CA VAL A 52 -11.32 8.93 1.28
C VAL A 52 -11.96 10.08 2.05
N GLY A 53 -11.33 11.25 2.02
CA GLY A 53 -11.87 12.43 2.71
C GLY A 53 -11.86 12.30 4.23
N SER A 54 -10.93 11.54 4.78
CA SER A 54 -10.87 11.27 6.21
C SER A 54 -9.43 11.18 6.68
N THR A 55 -9.17 11.61 7.91
CA THR A 55 -7.85 11.51 8.52
C THR A 55 -7.61 10.15 9.18
N CYS A 56 -8.55 9.22 9.09
CA CYS A 56 -8.42 7.91 9.72
C CYS A 56 -7.16 7.17 9.30
N TRP A 57 -6.84 7.20 8.00
CA TRP A 57 -5.64 6.55 7.50
C TRP A 57 -4.37 7.16 8.08
N LYS A 58 -4.34 8.48 8.14
CA LYS A 58 -3.18 9.22 8.62
C LYS A 58 -2.96 8.99 10.11
N ASN A 59 -4.05 8.87 10.88
CA ASN A 59 -3.99 8.76 12.33
C ASN A 59 -4.05 7.32 12.84
N SER A 60 -4.15 6.34 11.94
CA SER A 60 -4.24 4.94 12.33
C SER A 60 -2.86 4.28 12.35
N PRO A 61 -2.37 3.84 13.51
CA PRO A 61 -1.11 3.10 13.56
C PRO A 61 -1.16 1.81 12.75
N GLN A 62 -2.33 1.16 12.71
CA GLN A 62 -2.50 -0.08 11.96
C GLN A 62 -2.38 0.17 10.46
N ALA A 63 -3.01 1.24 9.96
CA ALA A 63 -2.93 1.58 8.54
C ALA A 63 -1.49 1.90 8.15
N ARG A 64 -0.79 2.68 8.96
CA ARG A 64 0.60 3.03 8.69
C ARG A 64 1.50 1.79 8.72
N ALA A 65 1.28 0.90 9.69
CA ALA A 65 2.04 -0.33 9.78
C ALA A 65 1.80 -1.22 8.56
N ALA A 66 0.55 -1.31 8.09
CA ALA A 66 0.22 -2.08 6.91
C ALA A 66 0.91 -1.51 5.66
N ILE A 67 0.90 -0.20 5.50
CA ILE A 67 1.57 0.44 4.37
C ILE A 67 3.08 0.22 4.44
N GLN A 68 3.68 0.36 5.62
CA GLN A 68 5.11 0.12 5.78
C GLN A 68 5.47 -1.32 5.46
N ALA A 69 4.64 -2.28 5.88
CA ALA A 69 4.85 -3.69 5.58
C ALA A 69 4.75 -3.95 4.08
N ALA A 70 3.77 -3.32 3.41
CA ALA A 70 3.60 -3.44 1.97
C ALA A 70 4.82 -2.89 1.23
N LEU A 71 5.34 -1.74 1.67
CA LEU A 71 6.53 -1.15 1.06
C LEU A 71 7.76 -2.03 1.25
N ALA A 72 7.92 -2.60 2.44
CA ALA A 72 9.03 -3.50 2.72
C ALA A 72 8.97 -4.72 1.80
N LYS A 73 7.78 -5.28 1.61
CA LYS A 73 7.59 -6.41 0.71
C LYS A 73 7.91 -6.05 -0.73
N ALA A 74 7.48 -4.87 -1.16
CA ALA A 74 7.74 -4.40 -2.52
C ALA A 74 9.24 -4.24 -2.77
N ARG A 75 9.97 -3.69 -1.80
CA ARG A 75 11.42 -3.52 -1.90
C ARG A 75 12.14 -4.88 -1.92
N GLU A 76 11.64 -5.81 -1.11
CA GLU A 76 12.18 -7.15 -1.06
C GLU A 76 11.97 -7.89 -2.37
N TYR A 77 10.81 -7.72 -2.99
CA TYR A 77 10.46 -8.34 -4.26
C TYR A 77 11.40 -7.88 -5.38
N GLN A 78 11.78 -6.62 -5.34
CA GLN A 78 12.68 -6.06 -6.35
C GLN A 78 14.14 -6.43 -6.13
N GLY A 79 14.47 -6.61 -4.89
CA GLY A 79 15.82 -6.74 -4.47
C GLY A 79 16.46 -8.03 -4.64
#